data_b1113f8b77a4cf9716ba820410a8f192
#
_entry.id   b1113f8b77a4cf9716ba820410a8f192
#
_cell.length_a   1.000
_cell.length_b   1.000
_cell.length_c   1.000
_cell.angle_alpha   90.00
_cell.angle_beta   90.00
_cell.angle_gamma   90.00
#
_symmetry.space_group_name_H-M   'P 1'
#
loop_
_entity.id
_entity.type
_entity.pdbx_description
1 polymer ?
#
loop_
_entity_poly.entity_id
_entity_poly.type
_entity_poly.pdbx_seq_one_letter_code
_entity_poly.pdbx_strand_id
1 'polypeptide(L)'
;MIKIRNIHKAFDGNPILRSIDLDVDKGNVVVILGPSGSGKTTFLRCLNALEMPEQGMIEFSGAAPLKINFAEHPSKKDILALRRKTGMVFQQYNLFPHKTALENVMEGPVAVQGKSVAEAREQALSLLQKVGLGDKTDLYPYQLSGGQQQRVGIARALAIAPELLLFDEPTSALDPELVQDVLDTMKNLAQEGWTMVVVSHEIKFALDVATKVVVMDGGVIVEQGAPEELFRNPQHERTRRFLQQIRAEA
;
A
#
# COMPACT_ATOMS: atom_id res chain seq x y z
N MET A 1 15.36 -2.50 -5.46
CA MET A 1 14.66 -1.81 -6.56
C MET A 1 13.55 -2.70 -7.09
N ILE A 2 12.37 -2.15 -7.24
CA ILE A 2 11.21 -2.83 -7.81
C ILE A 2 10.87 -2.11 -9.11
N LYS A 3 10.83 -2.85 -10.22
CA LYS A 3 10.49 -2.31 -11.54
C LYS A 3 9.11 -2.81 -11.94
N ILE A 4 8.26 -1.89 -12.29
CA ILE A 4 6.91 -2.14 -12.79
C ILE A 4 6.88 -1.61 -14.22
N ARG A 5 6.47 -2.44 -15.18
CA ARG A 5 6.51 -2.10 -16.60
C ARG A 5 5.23 -2.51 -17.31
N ASN A 6 4.71 -1.57 -18.08
CA ASN A 6 3.64 -1.78 -19.05
C ASN A 6 2.40 -2.45 -18.45
N ILE A 7 1.99 -2.06 -17.23
CA ILE A 7 0.80 -2.64 -16.59
C ILE A 7 -0.46 -2.15 -17.30
N HIS A 8 -1.22 -3.10 -17.83
CA HIS A 8 -2.53 -2.89 -18.41
C HIS A 8 -3.60 -3.63 -17.63
N LYS A 9 -4.74 -2.98 -17.46
CA LYS A 9 -5.93 -3.59 -16.83
C LYS A 9 -7.20 -3.05 -17.45
N ALA A 10 -8.11 -3.95 -17.81
CA ALA A 10 -9.46 -3.61 -18.25
C ALA A 10 -10.49 -4.38 -17.40
N PHE A 11 -11.71 -3.85 -17.30
CA PHE A 11 -12.88 -4.56 -16.79
C PHE A 11 -13.97 -4.50 -17.86
N ASP A 12 -14.46 -5.65 -18.25
CA ASP A 12 -15.51 -5.79 -19.29
C ASP A 12 -15.16 -5.03 -20.58
N GLY A 13 -13.88 -5.09 -21.00
CA GLY A 13 -13.37 -4.40 -22.18
C GLY A 13 -13.08 -2.91 -21.99
N ASN A 14 -13.42 -2.32 -20.86
CA ASN A 14 -13.13 -0.92 -20.56
C ASN A 14 -11.73 -0.78 -19.97
N PRO A 15 -10.77 -0.11 -20.63
CA PRO A 15 -9.40 0.03 -20.14
C PRO A 15 -9.35 0.99 -18.93
N ILE A 16 -8.89 0.47 -17.79
CA ILE A 16 -8.69 1.23 -16.55
C ILE A 16 -7.23 1.64 -16.40
N LEU A 17 -6.29 0.76 -16.74
CA LEU A 17 -4.85 1.06 -16.75
C LEU A 17 -4.31 0.92 -18.16
N ARG A 18 -3.53 1.90 -18.59
CA ARG A 18 -3.05 2.03 -19.96
C ARG A 18 -1.54 2.20 -19.97
N SER A 19 -0.79 1.09 -19.81
CA SER A 19 0.68 1.11 -19.81
C SER A 19 1.28 1.93 -18.65
N ILE A 20 1.15 1.44 -17.43
CA ILE A 20 1.76 2.08 -16.26
C ILE A 20 3.19 1.55 -16.07
N ASP A 21 4.14 2.48 -16.03
CA ASP A 21 5.54 2.24 -15.69
C ASP A 21 5.91 2.97 -14.40
N LEU A 22 6.54 2.28 -13.45
CA LEU A 22 6.98 2.85 -12.19
C LEU A 22 8.22 2.13 -11.65
N ASP A 23 9.19 2.90 -11.15
CA ASP A 23 10.34 2.40 -10.40
C ASP A 23 10.21 2.80 -8.93
N VAL A 24 10.38 1.82 -8.04
CA VAL A 24 10.38 2.00 -6.60
C VAL A 24 11.70 1.48 -6.04
N ASP A 25 12.55 2.38 -5.56
CA ASP A 25 13.80 2.00 -4.92
C ASP A 25 13.56 1.53 -3.49
N LYS A 26 14.48 0.70 -2.99
CA LYS A 26 14.40 0.21 -1.60
C LYS A 26 14.46 1.39 -0.62
N GLY A 27 13.55 1.39 0.33
CA GLY A 27 13.42 2.45 1.34
C GLY A 27 12.67 3.69 0.85
N ASN A 28 12.23 3.72 -0.41
CA ASN A 28 11.47 4.84 -0.94
C ASN A 28 9.99 4.74 -0.59
N VAL A 29 9.39 5.91 -0.37
CA VAL A 29 7.95 6.10 -0.23
C VAL A 29 7.42 6.77 -1.49
N VAL A 30 6.65 6.03 -2.27
CA VAL A 30 5.96 6.56 -3.46
C VAL A 30 4.51 6.84 -3.10
N VAL A 31 4.08 8.10 -3.20
CA VAL A 31 2.67 8.48 -2.98
C VAL A 31 1.98 8.70 -4.33
N ILE A 32 0.87 7.99 -4.53
CA ILE A 32 0.05 8.07 -5.74
C ILE A 32 -1.16 8.94 -5.47
N LEU A 33 -1.29 10.01 -6.22
CA LEU A 33 -2.36 10.98 -6.19
C LEU A 33 -3.16 10.96 -7.50
N GLY A 34 -4.34 11.57 -7.50
CA GLY A 34 -5.15 11.77 -8.70
C GLY A 34 -6.64 11.72 -8.41
N PRO A 35 -7.49 12.16 -9.35
CA PRO A 35 -8.94 12.18 -9.17
C PRO A 35 -9.53 10.79 -8.93
N SER A 36 -10.75 10.76 -8.37
CA SER A 36 -11.51 9.50 -8.25
C SER A 36 -11.72 8.86 -9.62
N GLY A 37 -11.61 7.53 -9.69
CA GLY A 37 -11.73 6.80 -10.97
C GLY A 37 -10.48 6.84 -11.86
N SER A 38 -9.37 7.46 -11.46
CA SER A 38 -8.13 7.48 -12.28
C SER A 38 -7.37 6.15 -12.33
N GLY A 39 -7.80 5.11 -11.58
CA GLY A 39 -7.19 3.80 -11.60
C GLY A 39 -6.18 3.51 -10.46
N LYS A 40 -5.99 4.40 -9.49
CA LYS A 40 -5.00 4.28 -8.40
C LYS A 40 -5.12 2.97 -7.61
N THR A 41 -6.31 2.70 -7.06
CA THR A 41 -6.61 1.47 -6.32
C THR A 41 -6.43 0.22 -7.19
N THR A 42 -6.88 0.27 -8.45
CA THR A 42 -6.70 -0.82 -9.40
C THR A 42 -5.21 -1.09 -9.66
N PHE A 43 -4.42 -0.04 -9.87
CA PHE A 43 -2.98 -0.17 -10.05
C PHE A 43 -2.32 -0.76 -8.79
N LEU A 44 -2.64 -0.23 -7.61
CA LEU A 44 -2.10 -0.75 -6.36
C LEU A 44 -2.42 -2.24 -6.17
N ARG A 45 -3.65 -2.67 -6.48
CA ARG A 45 -4.08 -4.07 -6.41
C ARG A 45 -3.45 -4.96 -7.47
N CYS A 46 -3.02 -4.40 -8.60
CA CYS A 46 -2.20 -5.12 -9.57
C CYS A 46 -0.81 -5.46 -9.03
N LEU A 47 -0.23 -4.63 -8.14
CA LEU A 47 1.12 -4.84 -7.61
C LEU A 47 1.24 -6.08 -6.72
N ASN A 48 0.14 -6.59 -6.15
CA ASN A 48 0.10 -7.85 -5.39
C ASN A 48 -0.79 -8.91 -6.04
N ALA A 49 -1.20 -8.69 -7.30
CA ALA A 49 -2.10 -9.56 -8.06
C ALA A 49 -3.42 -9.89 -7.34
N LEU A 50 -3.98 -8.95 -6.54
CA LEU A 50 -5.39 -8.98 -6.15
C LEU A 50 -6.28 -8.71 -7.36
N GLU A 51 -5.86 -7.75 -8.20
CA GLU A 51 -6.36 -7.59 -9.56
C GLU A 51 -5.29 -8.10 -10.52
N MET A 52 -5.66 -9.05 -11.38
CA MET A 52 -4.73 -9.60 -12.37
C MET A 52 -4.63 -8.67 -13.57
N PRO A 53 -3.43 -8.10 -13.85
CA PRO A 53 -3.19 -7.39 -15.10
C PRO A 53 -3.34 -8.31 -16.31
N GLU A 54 -3.79 -7.79 -17.45
CA GLU A 54 -3.75 -8.51 -18.73
C GLU A 54 -2.35 -8.54 -19.33
N GLN A 55 -1.55 -7.49 -19.07
CA GLN A 55 -0.19 -7.35 -19.56
C GLN A 55 0.67 -6.61 -18.54
N GLY A 56 1.95 -6.73 -18.70
CA GLY A 56 2.95 -6.03 -17.93
C GLY A 56 3.83 -6.94 -17.10
N MET A 57 4.77 -6.34 -16.41
CA MET A 57 5.79 -7.05 -15.66
C MET A 57 6.06 -6.36 -14.32
N ILE A 58 6.27 -7.18 -13.28
CA ILE A 58 6.77 -6.74 -11.98
C ILE A 58 8.07 -7.52 -11.70
N GLU A 59 9.12 -6.78 -11.38
CA GLU A 59 10.43 -7.34 -11.08
C GLU A 59 10.96 -6.81 -9.74
N PHE A 60 11.25 -7.70 -8.82
CA PHE A 60 11.96 -7.43 -7.57
C PHE A 60 13.42 -7.81 -7.76
N SER A 61 14.32 -6.84 -7.62
CA SER A 61 15.77 -7.07 -7.65
C SER A 61 16.30 -7.18 -6.22
N GLY A 62 17.25 -8.09 -5.95
CA GLY A 62 17.84 -8.26 -4.62
C GLY A 62 18.28 -9.69 -4.36
N ALA A 63 18.41 -10.06 -3.07
CA ALA A 63 18.90 -11.38 -2.65
C ALA A 63 17.96 -12.54 -3.06
N ALA A 64 16.66 -12.28 -3.17
CA ALA A 64 15.67 -13.22 -3.65
C ALA A 64 14.90 -12.58 -4.82
N PRO A 65 15.48 -12.55 -6.03
CA PRO A 65 14.87 -11.88 -7.17
C PRO A 65 13.56 -12.60 -7.57
N LEU A 66 12.60 -11.83 -8.03
CA LEU A 66 11.33 -12.32 -8.55
C LEU A 66 10.96 -11.50 -9.78
N LYS A 67 10.58 -12.17 -10.85
CA LYS A 67 10.08 -11.54 -12.06
C LYS A 67 8.78 -12.19 -12.47
N ILE A 68 7.71 -11.40 -12.57
CA ILE A 68 6.38 -11.84 -13.00
C ILE A 68 6.04 -11.12 -14.29
N ASN A 69 5.82 -11.87 -15.35
CA ASN A 69 5.29 -11.38 -16.62
C ASN A 69 3.84 -11.84 -16.76
N PHE A 70 2.89 -10.91 -16.69
CA PHE A 70 1.46 -11.21 -16.71
C PHE A 70 0.99 -11.68 -18.08
N ALA A 71 1.63 -11.24 -19.18
CA ALA A 71 1.31 -11.71 -20.52
C ALA A 71 1.59 -13.22 -20.73
N GLU A 72 2.42 -13.81 -19.88
CA GLU A 72 2.74 -15.23 -19.90
C GLU A 72 1.84 -16.09 -18.99
N HIS A 73 0.77 -15.50 -18.45
CA HIS A 73 -0.19 -16.16 -17.54
C HIS A 73 0.50 -16.84 -16.35
N PRO A 74 1.07 -16.08 -15.39
CA PRO A 74 1.86 -16.61 -14.30
C PRO A 74 1.11 -17.68 -13.49
N SER A 75 1.84 -18.70 -13.04
CA SER A 75 1.30 -19.80 -12.26
C SER A 75 0.81 -19.33 -10.88
N LYS A 76 -0.04 -20.15 -10.22
CA LYS A 76 -0.46 -19.89 -8.82
C LYS A 76 0.74 -19.77 -7.88
N LYS A 77 1.84 -20.50 -8.14
CA LYS A 77 3.08 -20.42 -7.35
C LYS A 77 3.76 -19.08 -7.51
N ASP A 78 3.80 -18.52 -8.72
CA ASP A 78 4.39 -17.22 -9.00
C ASP A 78 3.59 -16.10 -8.33
N ILE A 79 2.25 -16.16 -8.41
CA ILE A 79 1.38 -15.21 -7.74
C ILE A 79 1.55 -15.28 -6.22
N LEU A 80 1.65 -16.48 -5.65
CA LEU A 80 1.91 -16.63 -4.22
C LEU A 80 3.27 -16.07 -3.82
N ALA A 81 4.30 -16.25 -4.65
CA ALA A 81 5.62 -15.66 -4.44
C ALA A 81 5.55 -14.12 -4.45
N LEU A 82 4.79 -13.52 -5.38
CA LEU A 82 4.56 -12.07 -5.43
C LEU A 82 3.86 -11.58 -4.16
N ARG A 83 2.79 -12.25 -3.73
CA ARG A 83 2.04 -11.91 -2.52
C ARG A 83 2.85 -12.01 -1.22
N ARG A 84 3.82 -12.92 -1.18
CA ARG A 84 4.76 -13.03 -0.04
C ARG A 84 5.74 -11.87 0.04
N LYS A 85 6.02 -11.19 -1.08
CA LYS A 85 6.89 -10.01 -1.13
C LYS A 85 6.14 -8.71 -0.85
N THR A 86 4.81 -8.73 -0.84
CA THR A 86 3.98 -7.53 -0.72
C THR A 86 3.05 -7.64 0.49
N GLY A 87 3.05 -6.61 1.35
CA GLY A 87 2.06 -6.45 2.41
C GLY A 87 1.01 -5.42 1.98
N MET A 88 -0.28 -5.71 2.15
CA MET A 88 -1.35 -4.79 1.77
C MET A 88 -2.16 -4.32 2.97
N VAL A 89 -2.35 -3.01 3.05
CA VAL A 89 -3.23 -2.32 4.01
C VAL A 89 -4.40 -1.74 3.23
N PHE A 90 -5.60 -2.09 3.63
CA PHE A 90 -6.84 -1.76 2.92
C PHE A 90 -7.55 -0.57 3.55
N GLN A 91 -8.35 0.13 2.76
CA GLN A 91 -9.22 1.22 3.19
C GLN A 91 -10.21 0.80 4.30
N GLN A 92 -10.79 -0.39 4.20
CA GLN A 92 -11.81 -0.94 5.12
C GLN A 92 -11.22 -1.92 6.14
N TYR A 93 -9.95 -1.77 6.53
CA TYR A 93 -9.21 -2.59 7.51
C TYR A 93 -9.15 -4.08 7.16
N ASN A 94 -10.25 -4.71 6.75
CA ASN A 94 -10.41 -6.13 6.37
C ASN A 94 -9.83 -7.08 7.42
N LEU A 95 -10.07 -6.79 8.70
CA LEU A 95 -9.70 -7.68 9.80
C LEU A 95 -10.64 -8.89 9.85
N PHE A 96 -10.12 -10.01 10.31
CA PHE A 96 -10.94 -11.19 10.63
C PHE A 96 -11.78 -10.88 11.85
N PRO A 97 -13.13 -10.75 11.74
CA PRO A 97 -13.97 -10.26 12.83
C PRO A 97 -14.04 -11.22 14.04
N HIS A 98 -13.76 -12.50 13.80
CA HIS A 98 -13.77 -13.57 14.81
C HIS A 98 -12.39 -13.83 15.44
N LYS A 99 -11.39 -13.02 15.12
CA LYS A 99 -10.03 -13.07 15.64
C LYS A 99 -9.70 -11.81 16.43
N THR A 100 -8.94 -11.94 17.50
CA THR A 100 -8.40 -10.82 18.25
C THR A 100 -7.38 -10.03 17.42
N ALA A 101 -6.93 -8.87 17.90
CA ALA A 101 -5.85 -8.11 17.27
C ALA A 101 -4.59 -8.96 17.09
N LEU A 102 -4.18 -9.68 18.13
CA LEU A 102 -3.04 -10.59 18.11
C LEU A 102 -3.20 -11.69 17.06
N GLU A 103 -4.33 -12.38 17.05
CA GLU A 103 -4.61 -13.47 16.12
C GLU A 103 -4.70 -12.99 14.67
N ASN A 104 -5.21 -11.77 14.42
CA ASN A 104 -5.18 -11.14 13.09
C ASN A 104 -3.76 -10.98 12.58
N VAL A 105 -2.82 -10.54 13.43
CA VAL A 105 -1.42 -10.34 13.05
C VAL A 105 -0.69 -11.67 12.88
N MET A 106 -1.01 -12.68 13.69
CA MET A 106 -0.41 -14.02 13.64
C MET A 106 -0.80 -14.83 12.40
N GLU A 107 -1.95 -14.52 11.78
CA GLU A 107 -2.52 -15.36 10.71
C GLU A 107 -1.58 -15.61 9.55
N GLY A 108 -0.97 -14.56 8.99
CA GLY A 108 -0.03 -14.68 7.87
C GLY A 108 1.20 -15.52 8.21
N PRO A 109 1.92 -15.23 9.29
CA PRO A 109 3.05 -16.03 9.76
C PRO A 109 2.72 -17.51 9.97
N VAL A 110 1.59 -17.84 10.59
CA VAL A 110 1.22 -19.23 10.85
C VAL A 110 0.71 -19.92 9.58
N ALA A 111 -0.33 -19.35 8.95
CA ALA A 111 -1.03 -20.02 7.84
C ALA A 111 -0.27 -20.03 6.54
N VAL A 112 0.54 -18.97 6.25
CA VAL A 112 1.22 -18.81 4.95
C VAL A 112 2.71 -19.12 5.04
N GLN A 113 3.37 -18.74 6.16
CA GLN A 113 4.83 -18.97 6.31
C GLN A 113 5.17 -20.23 7.07
N GLY A 114 4.18 -20.89 7.73
CA GLY A 114 4.39 -22.13 8.48
C GLY A 114 5.18 -21.91 9.77
N LYS A 115 5.23 -20.70 10.32
CA LYS A 115 5.87 -20.42 11.62
C LYS A 115 5.12 -21.14 12.74
N SER A 116 5.83 -21.50 13.79
CA SER A 116 5.19 -22.00 15.00
C SER A 116 4.30 -20.92 15.64
N VAL A 117 3.27 -21.35 16.35
CA VAL A 117 2.37 -20.42 17.05
C VAL A 117 3.13 -19.56 18.05
N ALA A 118 4.15 -20.10 18.71
CA ALA A 118 4.98 -19.37 19.68
C ALA A 118 5.78 -18.25 18.99
N GLU A 119 6.49 -18.53 17.91
CA GLU A 119 7.26 -17.54 17.13
C GLU A 119 6.34 -16.46 16.52
N ALA A 120 5.20 -16.88 15.95
CA ALA A 120 4.23 -15.95 15.39
C ALA A 120 3.64 -15.02 16.46
N ARG A 121 3.38 -15.55 17.67
CA ARG A 121 2.88 -14.77 18.80
C ARG A 121 3.89 -13.72 19.27
N GLU A 122 5.14 -14.09 19.46
CA GLU A 122 6.21 -13.16 19.86
C GLU A 122 6.37 -12.02 18.84
N GLN A 123 6.43 -12.39 17.55
CA GLN A 123 6.50 -11.41 16.46
C GLN A 123 5.27 -10.49 16.45
N ALA A 124 4.08 -11.03 16.59
CA ALA A 124 2.84 -10.26 16.56
C ALA A 124 2.73 -9.29 17.75
N LEU A 125 3.13 -9.70 18.95
CA LEU A 125 3.18 -8.82 20.13
C LEU A 125 4.12 -7.65 19.90
N SER A 126 5.33 -7.89 19.37
CA SER A 126 6.28 -6.84 19.02
C SER A 126 5.71 -5.86 17.99
N LEU A 127 5.01 -6.36 16.96
CA LEU A 127 4.40 -5.52 15.94
C LEU A 127 3.22 -4.71 16.46
N LEU A 128 2.37 -5.28 17.33
CA LEU A 128 1.29 -4.54 17.98
C LEU A 128 1.83 -3.45 18.91
N GLN A 129 2.89 -3.75 19.66
CA GLN A 129 3.58 -2.73 20.45
C GLN A 129 4.11 -1.59 19.57
N LYS A 130 4.73 -1.93 18.43
CA LYS A 130 5.24 -0.97 17.45
C LYS A 130 4.19 -0.01 16.92
N VAL A 131 2.98 -0.47 16.68
CA VAL A 131 1.85 0.37 16.21
C VAL A 131 1.04 0.96 17.37
N GLY A 132 1.54 0.91 18.62
CA GLY A 132 0.92 1.50 19.81
C GLY A 132 -0.32 0.77 20.30
N LEU A 133 -0.39 -0.56 20.10
CA LEU A 133 -1.52 -1.40 20.49
C LEU A 133 -1.12 -2.58 21.39
N GLY A 134 -0.01 -2.44 22.13
CA GLY A 134 0.50 -3.51 23.00
C GLY A 134 -0.45 -3.91 24.14
N ASP A 135 -1.31 -2.99 24.57
CA ASP A 135 -2.36 -3.20 25.58
C ASP A 135 -3.72 -3.66 25.01
N LYS A 136 -3.83 -3.82 23.68
CA LYS A 136 -5.06 -4.14 22.95
C LYS A 136 -5.04 -5.52 22.28
N THR A 137 -4.08 -6.38 22.63
CA THR A 137 -3.78 -7.64 21.92
C THR A 137 -4.98 -8.60 21.88
N ASP A 138 -5.78 -8.64 22.96
CA ASP A 138 -6.87 -9.59 23.15
C ASP A 138 -8.24 -9.03 22.72
N LEU A 139 -8.27 -7.77 22.22
CA LEU A 139 -9.50 -7.15 21.74
C LEU A 139 -9.85 -7.61 20.32
N TYR A 140 -11.15 -7.80 20.11
CA TYR A 140 -11.72 -8.10 18.80
C TYR A 140 -11.92 -6.81 17.98
N PRO A 141 -12.02 -6.86 16.64
CA PRO A 141 -12.19 -5.67 15.81
C PRO A 141 -13.34 -4.75 16.25
N TYR A 142 -14.48 -5.29 16.64
CA TYR A 142 -15.64 -4.50 17.10
C TYR A 142 -15.41 -3.74 18.43
N GLN A 143 -14.35 -4.06 19.15
CA GLN A 143 -13.95 -3.38 20.41
C GLN A 143 -12.89 -2.31 20.17
N LEU A 144 -12.40 -2.18 18.93
CA LEU A 144 -11.35 -1.25 18.52
C LEU A 144 -11.95 -0.06 17.74
N SER A 145 -11.41 1.15 17.94
CA SER A 145 -11.74 2.28 17.07
C SER A 145 -11.25 2.03 15.63
N GLY A 146 -11.77 2.79 14.65
CA GLY A 146 -11.34 2.68 13.26
C GLY A 146 -9.82 2.84 13.09
N GLY A 147 -9.22 3.84 13.73
CA GLY A 147 -7.77 4.04 13.69
C GLY A 147 -6.98 2.90 14.35
N GLN A 148 -7.52 2.29 15.43
CA GLN A 148 -6.92 1.09 16.04
C GLN A 148 -7.03 -0.11 15.12
N GLN A 149 -8.17 -0.34 14.48
CA GLN A 149 -8.34 -1.41 13.49
C GLN A 149 -7.38 -1.25 12.32
N GLN A 150 -7.18 -0.02 11.83
CA GLN A 150 -6.25 0.27 10.76
C GLN A 150 -4.81 -0.03 11.17
N ARG A 151 -4.42 0.33 12.40
CA ARG A 151 -3.09 0.01 12.92
C ARG A 151 -2.87 -1.50 13.12
N VAL A 152 -3.90 -2.27 13.50
CA VAL A 152 -3.84 -3.75 13.45
C VAL A 152 -3.63 -4.24 12.02
N GLY A 153 -4.32 -3.65 11.03
CA GLY A 153 -4.13 -3.94 9.61
C GLY A 153 -2.69 -3.69 9.14
N ILE A 154 -2.07 -2.59 9.59
CA ILE A 154 -0.67 -2.27 9.34
C ILE A 154 0.24 -3.34 9.98
N ALA A 155 0.05 -3.67 11.26
CA ALA A 155 0.82 -4.70 11.94
C ALA A 155 0.72 -6.07 11.24
N ARG A 156 -0.48 -6.45 10.77
CA ARG A 156 -0.71 -7.65 9.98
C ARG A 156 0.06 -7.66 8.66
N ALA A 157 0.09 -6.52 7.95
CA ALA A 157 0.86 -6.39 6.72
C ALA A 157 2.37 -6.50 6.95
N LEU A 158 2.87 -5.97 8.08
CA LEU A 158 4.27 -6.08 8.48
C LEU A 158 4.67 -7.50 8.89
N ALA A 159 3.74 -8.29 9.44
CA ALA A 159 4.03 -9.60 10.01
C ALA A 159 4.57 -10.63 9.01
N ILE A 160 4.26 -10.48 7.72
CA ILE A 160 4.83 -11.34 6.66
C ILE A 160 6.23 -10.90 6.21
N ALA A 161 6.80 -9.82 6.80
CA ALA A 161 8.09 -9.23 6.45
C ALA A 161 8.22 -8.93 4.94
N PRO A 162 7.31 -8.13 4.35
CA PRO A 162 7.29 -7.87 2.92
C PRO A 162 8.46 -6.99 2.48
N GLU A 163 8.82 -7.06 1.19
CA GLU A 163 9.77 -6.14 0.56
C GLU A 163 9.08 -4.83 0.09
N LEU A 164 7.75 -4.84 -0.03
CA LEU A 164 6.93 -3.70 -0.45
C LEU A 164 5.64 -3.64 0.35
N LEU A 165 5.38 -2.52 1.00
CA LEU A 165 4.10 -2.22 1.64
C LEU A 165 3.22 -1.41 0.69
N LEU A 166 1.98 -1.83 0.55
CA LEU A 166 0.96 -1.21 -0.29
C LEU A 166 -0.16 -0.67 0.61
N PHE A 167 -0.49 0.62 0.47
CA PHE A 167 -1.54 1.28 1.25
C PHE A 167 -2.62 1.81 0.31
N ASP A 168 -3.84 1.29 0.42
CA ASP A 168 -5.00 1.69 -0.37
C ASP A 168 -5.88 2.63 0.44
N GLU A 169 -5.67 3.94 0.33
CA GLU A 169 -6.39 5.00 1.03
C GLU A 169 -6.57 4.74 2.54
N PRO A 170 -5.50 4.55 3.31
CA PRO A 170 -5.54 4.02 4.67
C PRO A 170 -6.28 4.90 5.69
N THR A 171 -6.58 6.14 5.36
CA THR A 171 -7.24 7.12 6.25
C THR A 171 -8.64 7.51 5.82
N SER A 172 -9.08 7.17 4.59
CA SER A 172 -10.32 7.69 4.00
C SER A 172 -11.61 7.17 4.67
N ALA A 173 -11.53 6.06 5.43
CA ALA A 173 -12.65 5.50 6.19
C ALA A 173 -12.62 5.90 7.69
N LEU A 174 -11.75 6.84 8.07
CA LEU A 174 -11.56 7.27 9.46
C LEU A 174 -12.18 8.63 9.73
N ASP A 175 -12.65 8.80 10.96
CA ASP A 175 -12.97 10.12 11.47
C ASP A 175 -11.69 10.98 11.54
N PRO A 176 -11.78 12.31 11.29
CA PRO A 176 -10.61 13.19 11.25
C PRO A 176 -9.71 13.12 12.50
N GLU A 177 -10.28 12.89 13.66
CA GLU A 177 -9.57 12.77 14.94
C GLU A 177 -8.65 11.54 15.00
N LEU A 178 -8.96 10.48 14.20
CA LEU A 178 -8.23 9.21 14.19
C LEU A 178 -7.19 9.12 13.06
N VAL A 179 -7.23 10.06 12.11
CA VAL A 179 -6.34 10.08 10.93
C VAL A 179 -4.87 10.24 11.36
N GLN A 180 -4.60 11.15 12.31
CA GLN A 180 -3.24 11.51 12.68
C GLN A 180 -2.45 10.32 13.24
N ASP A 181 -3.05 9.48 14.08
CA ASP A 181 -2.40 8.29 14.67
C ASP A 181 -1.94 7.29 13.60
N VAL A 182 -2.74 7.13 12.53
CA VAL A 182 -2.41 6.23 11.41
C VAL A 182 -1.29 6.84 10.57
N LEU A 183 -1.37 8.14 10.26
CA LEU A 183 -0.33 8.85 9.52
C LEU A 183 1.01 8.85 10.27
N ASP A 184 1.00 9.03 11.59
CA ASP A 184 2.21 8.98 12.42
C ASP A 184 2.82 7.58 12.42
N THR A 185 1.99 6.52 12.48
CA THR A 185 2.45 5.15 12.32
C THR A 185 3.13 4.95 10.95
N MET A 186 2.55 5.45 9.87
CA MET A 186 3.13 5.36 8.52
C MET A 186 4.42 6.20 8.39
N LYS A 187 4.49 7.38 9.02
CA LYS A 187 5.72 8.20 9.08
C LYS A 187 6.86 7.46 9.77
N ASN A 188 6.58 6.80 10.88
CA ASN A 188 7.58 5.98 11.58
C ASN A 188 8.10 4.85 10.69
N LEU A 189 7.24 4.18 9.94
CA LEU A 189 7.66 3.15 8.98
C LEU A 189 8.54 3.72 7.87
N ALA A 190 8.22 4.91 7.35
CA ALA A 190 9.04 5.60 6.37
C ALA A 190 10.45 5.90 6.92
N GLN A 191 10.54 6.40 8.16
CA GLN A 191 11.80 6.68 8.83
C GLN A 191 12.64 5.43 9.10
N GLU A 192 12.00 4.29 9.31
CA GLU A 192 12.67 2.98 9.44
C GLU A 192 13.18 2.43 8.09
N GLY A 193 12.88 3.08 6.98
CA GLY A 193 13.34 2.68 5.65
C GLY A 193 12.47 1.61 4.98
N TRP A 194 11.20 1.48 5.38
CA TRP A 194 10.27 0.61 4.65
C TRP A 194 10.02 1.13 3.24
N THR A 195 9.98 0.22 2.27
CA THR A 195 9.59 0.55 0.90
C THR A 195 8.07 0.56 0.80
N MET A 196 7.48 1.69 0.40
CA MET A 196 6.04 1.87 0.43
C MET A 196 5.50 2.46 -0.88
N VAL A 197 4.34 1.97 -1.31
CA VAL A 197 3.49 2.64 -2.32
C VAL A 197 2.15 2.93 -1.65
N VAL A 198 1.78 4.20 -1.61
CA VAL A 198 0.63 4.70 -0.86
C VAL A 198 -0.31 5.44 -1.81
N VAL A 199 -1.54 4.98 -1.94
CA VAL A 199 -2.64 5.76 -2.51
C VAL A 199 -3.24 6.59 -1.40
N SER A 200 -3.24 7.92 -1.53
CA SER A 200 -3.74 8.82 -0.50
C SER A 200 -4.25 10.13 -1.09
N HIS A 201 -5.08 10.84 -0.33
CA HIS A 201 -5.48 12.22 -0.59
C HIS A 201 -4.78 13.21 0.36
N GLU A 202 -3.94 12.71 1.29
CA GLU A 202 -3.26 13.49 2.31
C GLU A 202 -2.00 14.18 1.75
N ILE A 203 -2.16 15.42 1.24
CA ILE A 203 -1.02 16.18 0.66
C ILE A 203 0.07 16.45 1.68
N LYS A 204 -0.31 16.78 2.93
CA LYS A 204 0.66 17.05 3.99
C LYS A 204 1.52 15.82 4.28
N PHE A 205 0.88 14.65 4.36
CA PHE A 205 1.62 13.39 4.51
C PHE A 205 2.57 13.15 3.33
N ALA A 206 2.11 13.38 2.08
CA ALA A 206 2.95 13.23 0.90
C ALA A 206 4.17 14.17 0.93
N LEU A 207 3.99 15.43 1.37
CA LEU A 207 5.10 16.38 1.54
C LEU A 207 6.09 15.96 2.63
N ASP A 208 5.58 15.39 3.72
CA ASP A 208 6.42 15.04 4.89
C ASP A 208 7.26 13.77 4.65
N VAL A 209 6.77 12.79 3.88
CA VAL A 209 7.42 11.47 3.83
C VAL A 209 7.71 10.93 2.43
N ALA A 210 7.06 11.43 1.38
CA ALA A 210 7.25 10.88 0.05
C ALA A 210 8.65 11.19 -0.48
N THR A 211 9.31 10.18 -1.04
CA THR A 211 10.52 10.37 -1.84
C THR A 211 10.17 10.65 -3.30
N LYS A 212 8.97 10.23 -3.72
CA LYS A 212 8.42 10.45 -5.05
C LYS A 212 6.90 10.57 -4.96
N VAL A 213 6.34 11.52 -5.68
CA VAL A 213 4.90 11.64 -5.92
C VAL A 213 4.61 11.28 -7.37
N VAL A 214 3.53 10.54 -7.57
CA VAL A 214 3.00 10.13 -8.87
C VAL A 214 1.57 10.64 -8.99
N VAL A 215 1.25 11.34 -10.07
CA VAL A 215 -0.12 11.78 -10.36
C VAL A 215 -0.69 10.92 -11.47
N MET A 216 -1.80 10.23 -11.17
CA MET A 216 -2.52 9.41 -12.14
C MET A 216 -3.81 10.11 -12.57
N ASP A 217 -4.10 10.07 -13.88
CA ASP A 217 -5.38 10.50 -14.45
C ASP A 217 -5.70 9.72 -15.71
N GLY A 218 -6.95 9.25 -15.85
CA GLY A 218 -7.42 8.50 -17.02
C GLY A 218 -6.65 7.20 -17.28
N GLY A 219 -6.16 6.55 -16.22
CA GLY A 219 -5.46 5.26 -16.31
C GLY A 219 -4.00 5.34 -16.73
N VAL A 220 -3.38 6.52 -16.70
CA VAL A 220 -1.96 6.72 -16.98
C VAL A 220 -1.29 7.53 -15.88
N ILE A 221 0.03 7.43 -15.74
CA ILE A 221 0.83 8.38 -14.96
C ILE A 221 1.00 9.63 -15.83
N VAL A 222 0.46 10.76 -15.39
CA VAL A 222 0.55 12.03 -16.12
C VAL A 222 1.77 12.84 -15.71
N GLU A 223 2.20 12.70 -14.45
CA GLU A 223 3.38 13.38 -13.92
C GLU A 223 3.94 12.63 -12.73
N GLN A 224 5.25 12.63 -12.55
CA GLN A 224 5.92 12.10 -11.37
C GLN A 224 7.19 12.90 -11.07
N GLY A 225 7.51 13.03 -9.79
CA GLY A 225 8.70 13.81 -9.38
C GLY A 225 8.86 13.87 -7.88
N ALA A 226 9.83 14.67 -7.44
CA ALA A 226 9.99 15.00 -6.03
C ALA A 226 8.78 15.80 -5.52
N PRO A 227 8.32 15.55 -4.25
CA PRO A 227 7.13 16.20 -3.72
C PRO A 227 7.17 17.72 -3.82
N GLU A 228 8.25 18.35 -3.37
CA GLU A 228 8.37 19.80 -3.36
C GLU A 228 8.24 20.43 -4.77
N GLU A 229 8.88 19.80 -5.77
CA GLU A 229 8.85 20.27 -7.13
C GLU A 229 7.45 20.13 -7.74
N LEU A 230 6.86 18.94 -7.60
CA LEU A 230 5.55 18.62 -8.18
C LEU A 230 4.43 19.47 -7.56
N PHE A 231 4.46 19.72 -6.25
CA PHE A 231 3.45 20.55 -5.60
C PHE A 231 3.64 22.05 -5.82
N ARG A 232 4.87 22.54 -5.98
CA ARG A 232 5.15 23.95 -6.20
C ARG A 232 5.04 24.38 -7.66
N ASN A 233 5.50 23.54 -8.58
CA ASN A 233 5.61 23.85 -9.99
C ASN A 233 5.22 22.67 -10.89
N PRO A 234 3.95 22.20 -10.83
CA PRO A 234 3.48 21.11 -11.67
C PRO A 234 3.56 21.47 -13.14
N GLN A 235 4.17 20.61 -13.95
CA GLN A 235 4.42 20.84 -15.37
C GLN A 235 3.20 20.47 -16.21
N HIS A 236 2.45 19.44 -15.81
CA HIS A 236 1.31 18.95 -16.56
C HIS A 236 0.01 19.67 -16.19
N GLU A 237 -0.79 20.07 -17.19
CA GLU A 237 -2.05 20.80 -16.97
C GLU A 237 -3.05 20.04 -16.08
N ARG A 238 -3.16 18.73 -16.26
CA ARG A 238 -4.04 17.88 -15.44
C ARG A 238 -3.60 17.85 -13.97
N THR A 239 -2.29 17.81 -13.71
CA THR A 239 -1.73 17.90 -12.36
C THR A 239 -2.10 19.23 -11.71
N ARG A 240 -1.93 20.35 -12.44
CA ARG A 240 -2.30 21.68 -11.94
C ARG A 240 -3.76 21.78 -11.57
N ARG A 241 -4.66 21.30 -12.44
CA ARG A 241 -6.11 21.29 -12.17
C ARG A 241 -6.45 20.45 -10.94
N PHE A 242 -5.89 19.25 -10.83
CA PHE A 242 -6.10 18.37 -9.69
C PHE A 242 -5.63 19.01 -8.37
N LEU A 243 -4.43 19.59 -8.34
CA LEU A 243 -3.90 20.24 -7.15
C LEU A 243 -4.69 21.51 -6.76
N GLN A 244 -5.24 22.25 -7.73
CA GLN A 244 -6.12 23.38 -7.45
C GLN A 244 -7.44 22.95 -6.79
N GLN A 245 -8.04 21.84 -7.25
CA GLN A 245 -9.26 21.30 -6.64
C GLN A 245 -9.04 20.90 -5.17
N ILE A 246 -7.97 20.17 -4.86
CA ILE A 246 -7.69 19.77 -3.48
C ILE A 246 -7.43 20.99 -2.58
N ARG A 247 -6.73 22.01 -3.08
CA ARG A 247 -6.49 23.24 -2.30
C ARG A 247 -7.75 24.04 -2.03
N ALA A 248 -8.78 23.89 -2.85
CA ALA A 248 -10.05 24.56 -2.66
C ALA A 248 -10.98 23.80 -1.66
N GLU A 249 -10.73 22.51 -1.44
CA GLU A 249 -11.47 21.63 -0.54
C GLU A 249 -10.85 21.55 0.88
N ALA A 250 -9.60 22.00 1.05
CA ALA A 250 -8.84 22.00 2.30
C ALA A 250 -8.96 23.38 3.02
#